data_f2dbc7ce350b686d002093cd6e9f2071
#
_entry.id   f2dbc7ce350b686d002093cd6e9f2071
#
_cell.length_a   1.000
_cell.length_b   1.000
_cell.length_c   1.000
_cell.angle_alpha   90.00
_cell.angle_beta   90.00
_cell.angle_gamma   90.00
#
_symmetry.space_group_name_H-M   'P 1'
#
loop_
_entity.id
_entity.type
_entity.pdbx_description
1 polymer ?
#
loop_
_entity_poly.entity_id
_entity_poly.type
_entity_poly.pdbx_seq_one_letter_code
_entity_poly.pdbx_strand_id
1 'polypeptide(L)'
;MPGAMSGHPFLYDMYIMNRILIIILLLTCTVSHAQPPETVQHLGSTITTYGRKIISDKGSIWLTGEFNGELITDTQTDLTSALPTVFVARYSVEGIREHLSMIENESQVRSAATDENGTLWLLTGTDGNEKLHSISPEGVLSVPVSLTEHTDLILKDFVLLDHTLYLCGNSGEQYFLAAYSMSGEQLWKISESEYASASAEKIATDGTDIILAGTCRGTMTGDTNLFASRFNTSGKKLWTCPIIGTGNESLSDMACMNNGKIALSGSTTSKELTIGSSVQATT
;
A
#
# COMPACT_ATOMS: atom_id res chain seq x y z
N MET A 1 -5.75 26.29 61.02
CA MET A 1 -5.96 26.72 59.66
C MET A 1 -5.14 25.83 58.76
N PRO A 2 -5.75 25.00 57.95
CA PRO A 2 -5.07 24.03 57.11
C PRO A 2 -4.96 24.49 55.68
N GLY A 3 -3.78 24.31 55.10
CA GLY A 3 -3.52 24.47 53.70
C GLY A 3 -3.82 23.19 52.92
N ALA A 4 -4.69 23.28 51.98
CA ALA A 4 -4.97 22.19 51.02
C ALA A 4 -3.82 22.05 50.02
N MET A 5 -3.25 20.87 49.94
CA MET A 5 -2.36 20.49 48.84
C MET A 5 -3.18 19.80 47.75
N SER A 6 -3.24 20.44 46.60
CA SER A 6 -3.76 19.85 45.36
C SER A 6 -2.73 18.88 44.80
N GLY A 7 -3.07 17.59 44.85
CA GLY A 7 -2.30 16.57 44.12
C GLY A 7 -2.57 16.62 42.64
N HIS A 8 -1.53 16.71 41.85
CA HIS A 8 -1.58 16.50 40.39
C HIS A 8 -1.56 14.99 40.10
N PRO A 9 -2.51 14.48 39.32
CA PRO A 9 -2.42 13.15 38.72
C PRO A 9 -1.99 13.29 37.26
N PHE A 10 -0.73 13.54 36.99
CA PHE A 10 -0.19 13.57 35.64
C PHE A 10 1.21 12.97 35.58
N LEU A 11 1.35 11.69 35.85
CA LEU A 11 2.60 10.96 35.58
C LEU A 11 2.41 9.43 35.59
N TYR A 12 1.36 8.93 34.95
CA TYR A 12 1.17 7.48 34.77
C TYR A 12 0.76 7.02 33.37
N ASP A 13 1.01 7.80 32.34
CA ASP A 13 0.59 7.45 30.97
C ASP A 13 1.71 7.51 29.93
N MET A 14 2.95 7.18 30.28
CA MET A 14 4.04 7.25 29.30
C MET A 14 4.76 5.92 29.04
N TYR A 15 4.17 4.78 29.40
CA TYR A 15 4.80 3.45 29.19
C TYR A 15 3.93 2.42 28.43
N ILE A 16 2.81 2.83 27.83
CA ILE A 16 1.94 1.90 27.07
C ILE A 16 1.74 2.40 25.63
N MET A 17 2.75 2.98 25.01
CA MET A 17 2.63 3.49 23.64
C MET A 17 3.41 2.70 22.59
N ASN A 18 3.48 1.37 22.73
CA ASN A 18 4.05 0.52 21.67
C ASN A 18 3.11 -0.63 21.23
N ARG A 19 1.81 -0.49 21.48
CA ARG A 19 0.84 -1.40 20.89
C ARG A 19 0.09 -0.65 19.79
N ILE A 20 0.41 -0.91 18.54
CA ILE A 20 -0.37 -0.40 17.41
C ILE A 20 -1.68 -1.17 17.41
N LEU A 21 -2.74 -0.51 17.83
CA LEU A 21 -4.10 -1.00 17.71
C LEU A 21 -4.53 -0.84 16.23
N ILE A 22 -4.61 -1.93 15.48
CA ILE A 22 -5.22 -1.92 14.15
C ILE A 22 -6.72 -2.01 14.35
N ILE A 23 -7.41 -0.90 14.22
CA ILE A 23 -8.87 -0.84 14.24
C ILE A 23 -9.36 -1.03 12.80
N ILE A 24 -9.96 -2.19 12.50
CA ILE A 24 -10.67 -2.40 11.23
C ILE A 24 -12.06 -1.82 11.41
N LEU A 25 -12.31 -0.66 10.85
CA LEU A 25 -13.61 -0.01 10.83
C LEU A 25 -14.37 -0.50 9.59
N LEU A 26 -15.32 -1.42 9.76
CA LEU A 26 -16.26 -1.81 8.71
C LEU A 26 -17.35 -0.75 8.60
N LEU A 27 -17.21 0.17 7.64
CA LEU A 27 -18.27 1.12 7.30
C LEU A 27 -19.17 0.49 6.22
N THR A 28 -20.33 -0.03 6.62
CA THR A 28 -21.41 -0.24 5.66
C THR A 28 -22.03 1.11 5.34
N CYS A 29 -21.72 1.65 4.17
CA CYS A 29 -22.25 2.92 3.70
C CYS A 29 -23.70 2.72 3.19
N THR A 30 -24.66 2.70 4.11
CA THR A 30 -26.06 2.99 3.80
C THR A 30 -26.39 4.37 4.35
N VAL A 31 -26.88 5.21 3.46
CA VAL A 31 -27.30 6.62 3.61
C VAL A 31 -27.58 7.08 5.06
N SER A 32 -26.81 8.11 5.49
CA SER A 32 -27.19 9.20 6.40
C SER A 32 -27.12 9.05 7.91
N HIS A 33 -26.34 8.20 8.53
CA HIS A 33 -25.88 8.41 9.93
C HIS A 33 -24.61 7.58 10.14
N ALA A 34 -23.55 8.18 10.66
CA ALA A 34 -22.39 7.44 11.10
C ALA A 34 -22.80 6.50 12.24
N GLN A 35 -23.01 5.23 11.94
CA GLN A 35 -23.24 4.22 12.95
C GLN A 35 -21.90 3.86 13.60
N PRO A 36 -21.86 3.57 14.91
CA PRO A 36 -20.66 2.98 15.51
C PRO A 36 -20.34 1.66 14.81
N PRO A 37 -19.05 1.27 14.73
CA PRO A 37 -18.69 0.00 14.12
C PRO A 37 -19.39 -1.16 14.84
N GLU A 38 -20.00 -2.06 14.09
CA GLU A 38 -20.71 -3.21 14.64
C GLU A 38 -19.73 -4.21 15.28
N THR A 39 -18.50 -4.26 14.73
CA THR A 39 -17.44 -5.13 15.23
C THR A 39 -16.09 -4.43 15.23
N VAL A 40 -15.28 -4.68 16.25
CA VAL A 40 -13.88 -4.29 16.34
C VAL A 40 -13.07 -5.56 16.53
N GLN A 41 -12.12 -5.82 15.64
CA GLN A 41 -11.19 -6.93 15.74
C GLN A 41 -9.83 -6.42 16.20
N HIS A 42 -9.23 -7.07 17.17
CA HIS A 42 -7.89 -6.78 17.65
C HIS A 42 -6.90 -7.80 17.08
N LEU A 43 -5.87 -7.29 16.44
CA LEU A 43 -4.74 -8.09 15.98
C LEU A 43 -3.47 -7.37 16.38
N GLY A 44 -2.65 -8.00 17.18
CA GLY A 44 -1.42 -7.43 17.69
C GLY A 44 -0.38 -8.51 17.98
N SER A 45 0.85 -8.13 18.25
CA SER A 45 1.87 -9.09 18.64
C SER A 45 2.57 -8.69 19.95
N THR A 46 3.32 -9.65 20.51
CA THR A 46 4.08 -9.42 21.76
C THR A 46 5.28 -8.50 21.56
N ILE A 47 5.77 -8.33 20.32
CA ILE A 47 6.93 -7.47 20.02
C ILE A 47 6.49 -6.32 19.11
N THR A 48 6.22 -6.59 17.83
CA THR A 48 5.80 -5.57 16.85
C THR A 48 4.77 -6.13 15.87
N THR A 49 3.81 -5.29 15.49
CA THR A 49 2.85 -5.59 14.41
C THR A 49 2.60 -4.35 13.59
N TYR A 50 2.64 -4.50 12.27
CA TYR A 50 2.32 -3.45 11.31
C TYR A 50 1.27 -3.96 10.34
N GLY A 51 0.10 -3.29 10.25
CA GLY A 51 -0.82 -3.47 9.14
C GLY A 51 -0.32 -2.69 7.92
N ARG A 52 -0.36 -3.31 6.76
CA ARG A 52 0.14 -2.70 5.52
C ARG A 52 -0.95 -2.45 4.51
N LYS A 53 -1.80 -3.43 4.28
CA LYS A 53 -2.88 -3.34 3.28
C LYS A 53 -4.16 -3.94 3.82
N ILE A 54 -5.27 -3.29 3.46
CA ILE A 54 -6.63 -3.80 3.62
C ILE A 54 -7.26 -3.78 2.25
N ILE A 55 -7.74 -4.94 1.81
CA ILE A 55 -8.38 -5.10 0.49
C ILE A 55 -9.78 -5.66 0.73
N SER A 56 -10.80 -4.97 0.23
CA SER A 56 -12.19 -5.46 0.23
C SER A 56 -12.49 -6.06 -1.13
N ASP A 57 -12.95 -7.30 -1.13
CA ASP A 57 -13.33 -8.03 -2.34
C ASP A 57 -14.50 -8.99 -2.08
N LYS A 58 -15.54 -8.90 -2.92
CA LYS A 58 -16.67 -9.85 -3.00
C LYS A 58 -17.23 -10.36 -1.67
N GLY A 59 -17.39 -9.45 -0.70
CA GLY A 59 -17.92 -9.83 0.62
C GLY A 59 -16.88 -10.38 1.58
N SER A 60 -15.59 -10.20 1.29
CA SER A 60 -14.49 -10.53 2.18
C SER A 60 -13.55 -9.36 2.33
N ILE A 61 -12.77 -9.38 3.40
CA ILE A 61 -11.73 -8.40 3.67
C ILE A 61 -10.43 -9.14 3.91
N TRP A 62 -9.44 -8.83 3.11
CA TRP A 62 -8.07 -9.26 3.34
C TRP A 62 -7.30 -8.20 4.10
N LEU A 63 -6.61 -8.62 5.15
CA LEU A 63 -5.66 -7.81 5.90
C LEU A 63 -4.29 -8.45 5.80
N THR A 64 -3.28 -7.66 5.49
CA THR A 64 -1.89 -8.13 5.48
C THR A 64 -0.95 -7.14 6.12
N GLY A 65 0.14 -7.66 6.65
CA GLY A 65 1.14 -6.88 7.34
C GLY A 65 2.31 -7.72 7.81
N GLU A 66 3.05 -7.19 8.77
CA GLU A 66 4.20 -7.86 9.36
C GLU A 66 4.04 -7.97 10.87
N PHE A 67 4.59 -9.02 11.44
CA PHE A 67 4.66 -9.19 12.88
C PHE A 67 5.99 -9.83 13.30
N ASN A 68 6.33 -9.68 14.57
CA ASN A 68 7.41 -10.36 15.24
C ASN A 68 6.94 -10.76 16.65
N GLY A 69 7.36 -11.91 17.13
CA GLY A 69 6.89 -12.50 18.38
C GLY A 69 5.64 -13.36 18.17
N GLU A 70 4.73 -13.32 19.13
CA GLU A 70 3.45 -14.05 19.08
C GLU A 70 2.37 -13.13 18.54
N LEU A 71 1.78 -13.48 17.40
CA LEU A 71 0.62 -12.77 16.86
C LEU A 71 -0.63 -13.23 17.62
N ILE A 72 -1.31 -12.27 18.23
CA ILE A 72 -2.45 -12.49 19.11
C ILE A 72 -3.68 -11.88 18.47
N THR A 73 -4.74 -12.66 18.35
CA THR A 73 -6.06 -12.16 17.99
C THR A 73 -6.99 -12.35 19.18
N ASP A 74 -7.65 -11.29 19.58
CA ASP A 74 -8.46 -11.24 20.81
C ASP A 74 -7.66 -11.65 22.07
N THR A 75 -7.71 -12.89 22.48
CA THR A 75 -7.04 -13.40 23.69
C THR A 75 -6.14 -14.63 23.42
N GLN A 76 -5.99 -15.03 22.17
CA GLN A 76 -5.30 -16.27 21.82
C GLN A 76 -4.09 -15.99 20.94
N THR A 77 -2.97 -16.65 21.24
CA THR A 77 -1.82 -16.71 20.31
C THR A 77 -2.14 -17.61 19.14
N ASP A 78 -2.10 -17.06 17.93
CA ASP A 78 -2.42 -17.78 16.71
C ASP A 78 -1.19 -18.15 15.89
N LEU A 79 -0.20 -17.26 15.82
CA LEU A 79 1.05 -17.46 15.08
C LEU A 79 2.24 -17.02 15.93
N THR A 80 3.40 -17.62 15.67
CA THR A 80 4.66 -17.26 16.35
C THR A 80 5.80 -17.18 15.33
N SER A 81 6.58 -16.10 15.40
CA SER A 81 7.80 -15.94 14.60
C SER A 81 8.88 -15.21 15.39
N ALA A 82 10.10 -15.72 15.37
CA ALA A 82 11.27 -15.10 15.99
C ALA A 82 11.83 -13.91 15.18
N LEU A 83 11.44 -13.79 13.92
CA LEU A 83 11.88 -12.75 12.97
C LEU A 83 10.65 -12.00 12.43
N PRO A 84 10.83 -10.76 11.93
CA PRO A 84 9.76 -10.09 11.19
C PRO A 84 9.25 -10.99 10.06
N THR A 85 7.95 -11.25 10.06
CA THR A 85 7.30 -12.20 9.14
C THR A 85 5.98 -11.61 8.66
N VAL A 86 5.69 -11.84 7.39
CA VAL A 86 4.42 -11.41 6.78
C VAL A 86 3.28 -12.28 7.29
N PHE A 87 2.19 -11.66 7.70
CA PHE A 87 0.92 -12.33 7.97
C PHE A 87 -0.15 -11.94 6.96
N VAL A 88 -1.09 -12.85 6.77
CA VAL A 88 -2.28 -12.65 5.93
C VAL A 88 -3.48 -13.16 6.70
N ALA A 89 -4.49 -12.32 6.84
CA ALA A 89 -5.77 -12.66 7.46
C ALA A 89 -6.92 -12.36 6.49
N ARG A 90 -7.94 -13.21 6.48
CA ARG A 90 -9.18 -12.99 5.76
C ARG A 90 -10.35 -12.98 6.73
N TYR A 91 -11.23 -12.01 6.52
CA TYR A 91 -12.44 -11.84 7.32
C TYR A 91 -13.66 -11.79 6.40
N SER A 92 -14.79 -12.30 6.87
CA SER A 92 -16.09 -12.03 6.25
C SER A 92 -16.52 -10.57 6.48
N VAL A 93 -17.58 -10.13 5.81
CA VAL A 93 -18.16 -8.78 6.04
C VAL A 93 -18.75 -8.61 7.44
N GLU A 94 -19.09 -9.71 8.12
CA GLU A 94 -19.53 -9.72 9.51
C GLU A 94 -18.37 -9.63 10.50
N GLY A 95 -17.12 -9.58 10.00
CA GLY A 95 -15.90 -9.51 10.83
C GLY A 95 -15.46 -10.87 11.39
N ILE A 96 -15.99 -11.98 10.87
CA ILE A 96 -15.56 -13.32 11.28
C ILE A 96 -14.27 -13.67 10.56
N ARG A 97 -13.22 -14.01 11.31
CA ARG A 97 -11.96 -14.46 10.74
C ARG A 97 -12.13 -15.84 10.08
N GLU A 98 -11.92 -15.91 8.78
CA GLU A 98 -12.01 -17.12 7.98
C GLU A 98 -10.67 -17.79 7.76
N HIS A 99 -9.58 -16.97 7.72
CA HIS A 99 -8.23 -17.44 7.48
C HIS A 99 -7.21 -16.58 8.23
N LEU A 100 -6.13 -17.21 8.69
CA LEU A 100 -4.93 -16.55 9.20
C LEU A 100 -3.73 -17.45 8.93
N SER A 101 -2.73 -16.92 8.26
CA SER A 101 -1.46 -17.61 8.00
C SER A 101 -0.29 -16.63 7.99
N MET A 102 0.92 -17.16 8.01
CA MET A 102 2.14 -16.39 7.75
C MET A 102 2.82 -16.91 6.49
N ILE A 103 3.60 -16.02 5.85
CA ILE A 103 4.46 -16.36 4.72
C ILE A 103 5.88 -16.40 5.26
N GLU A 104 6.40 -17.61 5.41
CA GLU A 104 7.75 -17.85 5.94
C GLU A 104 8.82 -17.22 5.06
N ASN A 105 9.86 -16.69 5.69
CA ASN A 105 11.01 -16.03 5.03
C ASN A 105 10.66 -14.75 4.27
N GLU A 106 9.46 -14.21 4.46
CA GLU A 106 9.07 -12.89 3.96
C GLU A 106 8.90 -11.92 5.14
N SER A 107 9.58 -10.78 5.05
CA SER A 107 9.66 -9.83 6.18
C SER A 107 8.96 -8.51 5.93
N GLN A 108 8.53 -8.25 4.69
CA GLN A 108 7.93 -6.97 4.32
C GLN A 108 6.85 -7.16 3.24
N VAL A 109 5.71 -6.49 3.43
CA VAL A 109 4.66 -6.34 2.42
C VAL A 109 4.86 -5.02 1.69
N ARG A 110 4.92 -5.06 0.37
CA ARG A 110 4.99 -3.87 -0.48
C ARG A 110 3.62 -3.48 -1.02
N SER A 111 2.93 -4.44 -1.59
CA SER A 111 1.61 -4.23 -2.16
C SER A 111 0.78 -5.51 -2.13
N ALA A 112 -0.54 -5.33 -2.24
CA ALA A 112 -1.49 -6.42 -2.34
C ALA A 112 -2.71 -5.99 -3.15
N ALA A 113 -3.26 -6.93 -3.92
CA ALA A 113 -4.50 -6.77 -4.68
C ALA A 113 -5.20 -8.13 -4.84
N THR A 114 -6.50 -8.12 -5.09
CA THR A 114 -7.24 -9.33 -5.43
C THR A 114 -7.53 -9.39 -6.93
N ASP A 115 -7.55 -10.60 -7.48
CA ASP A 115 -8.01 -10.84 -8.83
C ASP A 115 -9.54 -11.05 -8.88
N GLU A 116 -10.07 -11.26 -10.08
CA GLU A 116 -11.51 -11.49 -10.31
C GLU A 116 -12.05 -12.78 -9.65
N ASN A 117 -11.18 -13.72 -9.26
CA ASN A 117 -11.54 -14.95 -8.57
C ASN A 117 -11.49 -14.81 -7.04
N GLY A 118 -11.07 -13.63 -6.53
CA GLY A 118 -10.86 -13.37 -5.11
C GLY A 118 -9.54 -13.92 -4.56
N THR A 119 -8.62 -14.36 -5.42
CA THR A 119 -7.26 -14.71 -5.05
C THR A 119 -6.50 -13.46 -4.64
N LEU A 120 -5.93 -13.46 -3.44
CA LEU A 120 -5.04 -12.40 -3.00
C LEU A 120 -3.67 -12.57 -3.66
N TRP A 121 -3.21 -11.55 -4.34
CA TRP A 121 -1.85 -11.41 -4.83
C TRP A 121 -1.08 -10.46 -3.92
N LEU A 122 0.15 -10.83 -3.57
CA LEU A 122 0.94 -10.15 -2.56
C LEU A 122 2.38 -9.99 -3.05
N LEU A 123 2.82 -8.74 -3.18
CA LEU A 123 4.23 -8.42 -3.43
C LEU A 123 4.93 -8.25 -2.08
N THR A 124 5.93 -9.11 -1.83
CA THR A 124 6.70 -9.11 -0.60
C THR A 124 8.19 -8.90 -0.87
N GLY A 125 8.96 -8.66 0.16
CA GLY A 125 10.41 -8.60 0.10
C GLY A 125 10.98 -7.18 0.18
N THR A 126 12.30 -7.12 0.09
CA THR A 126 13.10 -5.88 0.11
C THR A 126 13.66 -5.58 -1.27
N ASP A 127 14.16 -4.37 -1.47
CA ASP A 127 14.67 -3.89 -2.76
C ASP A 127 15.59 -4.90 -3.46
N GLY A 128 15.19 -5.34 -4.65
CA GLY A 128 15.90 -6.30 -5.48
C GLY A 128 15.70 -7.78 -5.11
N ASN A 129 14.85 -8.07 -4.12
CA ASN A 129 14.47 -9.44 -3.70
C ASN A 129 12.97 -9.58 -3.53
N GLU A 130 12.20 -8.90 -4.37
CA GLU A 130 10.75 -8.97 -4.31
C GLU A 130 10.23 -10.28 -4.90
N LYS A 131 9.19 -10.81 -4.28
CA LYS A 131 8.47 -12.00 -4.72
C LYS A 131 6.99 -11.72 -4.78
N LEU A 132 6.35 -12.34 -5.74
CA LEU A 132 4.90 -12.31 -5.89
C LEU A 132 4.30 -13.64 -5.42
N HIS A 133 3.49 -13.58 -4.38
CA HIS A 133 2.74 -14.73 -3.86
C HIS A 133 1.28 -14.63 -4.26
N SER A 134 0.60 -15.77 -4.35
CA SER A 134 -0.85 -15.80 -4.45
C SER A 134 -1.44 -16.71 -3.37
N ILE A 135 -2.58 -16.31 -2.83
CA ILE A 135 -3.32 -17.02 -1.79
C ILE A 135 -4.76 -17.16 -2.25
N SER A 136 -5.22 -18.40 -2.41
CA SER A 136 -6.61 -18.64 -2.84
C SER A 136 -7.62 -18.15 -1.79
N PRO A 137 -8.91 -17.98 -2.16
CA PRO A 137 -9.97 -17.66 -1.20
C PRO A 137 -10.05 -18.65 -0.02
N GLU A 138 -9.64 -19.90 -0.22
CA GLU A 138 -9.61 -20.95 0.81
C GLU A 138 -8.35 -20.87 1.69
N GLY A 139 -7.47 -19.90 1.44
CA GLY A 139 -6.23 -19.68 2.21
C GLY A 139 -5.03 -20.53 1.76
N VAL A 140 -5.08 -21.12 0.57
CA VAL A 140 -3.95 -21.93 0.06
C VAL A 140 -2.90 -21.00 -0.56
N LEU A 141 -1.72 -20.98 0.05
CA LEU A 141 -0.55 -20.27 -0.47
C LEU A 141 0.06 -21.08 -1.62
N SER A 142 0.25 -20.45 -2.77
CA SER A 142 0.96 -21.05 -3.91
C SER A 142 2.47 -20.80 -3.82
N VAL A 143 3.22 -21.52 -4.64
CA VAL A 143 4.64 -21.25 -4.86
C VAL A 143 4.78 -19.82 -5.40
N PRO A 144 5.74 -19.02 -4.91
CA PRO A 144 5.96 -17.68 -5.40
C PRO A 144 6.19 -17.65 -6.92
N VAL A 145 5.54 -16.71 -7.57
CA VAL A 145 5.77 -16.47 -9.00
C VAL A 145 7.09 -15.74 -9.16
N SER A 146 7.99 -16.32 -9.94
CA SER A 146 9.24 -15.68 -10.33
C SER A 146 8.98 -14.72 -11.48
N LEU A 147 9.30 -13.45 -11.29
CA LEU A 147 9.20 -12.43 -12.34
C LEU A 147 10.48 -12.50 -13.20
N THR A 148 10.34 -12.66 -14.50
CA THR A 148 11.49 -12.67 -15.42
C THR A 148 12.01 -11.24 -15.65
N GLU A 149 13.31 -11.13 -15.93
CA GLU A 149 13.96 -9.87 -16.34
C GLU A 149 13.84 -8.71 -15.34
N HIS A 150 13.67 -8.99 -14.04
CA HIS A 150 13.48 -7.93 -13.06
C HIS A 150 14.73 -7.59 -12.22
N THR A 151 15.89 -8.14 -12.54
CA THR A 151 17.12 -8.11 -11.72
C THR A 151 17.61 -6.70 -11.35
N ASP A 152 17.30 -5.69 -12.16
CA ASP A 152 17.71 -4.29 -11.93
C ASP A 152 16.54 -3.38 -11.53
N LEU A 153 15.41 -3.98 -11.18
CA LEU A 153 14.18 -3.26 -10.84
C LEU A 153 13.94 -3.28 -9.33
N ILE A 154 13.52 -2.15 -8.80
CA ILE A 154 12.95 -2.05 -7.46
C ILE A 154 11.44 -1.91 -7.62
N LEU A 155 10.73 -2.99 -7.31
CA LEU A 155 9.28 -3.04 -7.42
C LEU A 155 8.65 -2.32 -6.22
N LYS A 156 7.72 -1.41 -6.48
CA LYS A 156 7.05 -0.62 -5.42
C LYS A 156 5.60 -1.01 -5.24
N ASP A 157 4.87 -1.17 -6.33
CA ASP A 157 3.44 -1.42 -6.29
C ASP A 157 2.99 -2.16 -7.56
N PHE A 158 1.80 -2.76 -7.52
CA PHE A 158 1.21 -3.44 -8.67
C PHE A 158 -0.31 -3.33 -8.69
N VAL A 159 -0.87 -3.56 -9.86
CA VAL A 159 -2.33 -3.70 -10.08
C VAL A 159 -2.60 -4.83 -11.06
N LEU A 160 -3.76 -5.46 -10.93
CA LEU A 160 -4.25 -6.49 -11.82
C LEU A 160 -5.34 -5.90 -12.71
N LEU A 161 -5.24 -6.12 -14.02
CA LEU A 161 -6.26 -5.73 -14.99
C LEU A 161 -6.25 -6.74 -16.13
N ASP A 162 -7.42 -7.31 -16.46
CA ASP A 162 -7.60 -8.26 -17.57
C ASP A 162 -6.56 -9.40 -17.59
N HIS A 163 -6.39 -10.10 -16.45
CA HIS A 163 -5.41 -11.18 -16.28
C HIS A 163 -3.95 -10.79 -16.55
N THR A 164 -3.65 -9.50 -16.48
CA THR A 164 -2.30 -8.96 -16.63
C THR A 164 -1.88 -8.27 -15.35
N LEU A 165 -0.65 -8.54 -14.93
CA LEU A 165 -0.02 -7.90 -13.79
C LEU A 165 0.77 -6.69 -14.28
N TYR A 166 0.40 -5.49 -13.83
CA TYR A 166 1.13 -4.26 -14.10
C TYR A 166 1.90 -3.86 -12.85
N LEU A 167 3.22 -3.71 -13.00
CA LEU A 167 4.16 -3.40 -11.93
C LEU A 167 4.80 -2.04 -12.16
N CYS A 168 4.99 -1.29 -11.10
CA CYS A 168 5.73 -0.03 -11.15
C CYS A 168 6.85 0.02 -10.12
N GLY A 169 7.77 0.96 -10.32
CA GLY A 169 8.89 1.20 -9.43
C GLY A 169 9.97 2.04 -10.10
N ASN A 170 11.22 1.74 -9.76
CA ASN A 170 12.37 2.40 -10.37
C ASN A 170 13.47 1.41 -10.80
N SER A 171 14.21 1.79 -11.83
CA SER A 171 15.45 1.17 -12.30
C SER A 171 16.53 2.26 -12.33
N GLY A 172 17.38 2.25 -11.33
CA GLY A 172 18.28 3.38 -11.09
C GLY A 172 17.50 4.67 -10.84
N GLU A 173 17.75 5.70 -11.65
CA GLU A 173 17.11 7.02 -11.56
C GLU A 173 15.85 7.17 -12.42
N GLN A 174 15.43 6.11 -13.12
CA GLN A 174 14.25 6.12 -13.99
C GLN A 174 13.10 5.37 -13.35
N TYR A 175 11.89 5.92 -13.45
CA TYR A 175 10.72 5.11 -13.14
C TYR A 175 10.36 4.19 -14.31
N PHE A 176 9.71 3.10 -14.01
CA PHE A 176 9.24 2.15 -15.01
C PHE A 176 7.78 1.75 -14.78
N LEU A 177 7.17 1.28 -15.86
CA LEU A 177 5.94 0.50 -15.88
C LEU A 177 6.21 -0.76 -16.69
N ALA A 178 5.84 -1.92 -16.16
CA ALA A 178 5.99 -3.19 -16.85
C ALA A 178 4.71 -4.02 -16.74
N ALA A 179 4.41 -4.79 -17.77
CA ALA A 179 3.34 -5.76 -17.76
C ALA A 179 3.92 -7.18 -17.78
N TYR A 180 3.32 -8.03 -16.95
CA TYR A 180 3.66 -9.44 -16.83
C TYR A 180 2.41 -10.30 -16.96
N SER A 181 2.59 -11.50 -17.50
CA SER A 181 1.55 -12.53 -17.40
C SER A 181 1.41 -12.99 -15.95
N MET A 182 0.30 -13.65 -15.63
CA MET A 182 0.09 -14.24 -14.29
C MET A 182 1.09 -15.37 -13.98
N SER A 183 1.83 -15.88 -14.97
CA SER A 183 2.94 -16.84 -14.80
C SER A 183 4.30 -16.17 -14.59
N GLY A 184 4.37 -14.84 -14.58
CA GLY A 184 5.60 -14.07 -14.32
C GLY A 184 6.46 -13.81 -15.55
N GLU A 185 5.96 -14.05 -16.76
CA GLU A 185 6.65 -13.71 -18.00
C GLU A 185 6.45 -12.21 -18.32
N GLN A 186 7.54 -11.47 -18.58
CA GLN A 186 7.47 -10.07 -18.96
C GLN A 186 6.89 -9.93 -20.37
N LEU A 187 5.74 -9.25 -20.49
CA LEU A 187 5.11 -8.96 -21.76
C LEU A 187 5.71 -7.72 -22.42
N TRP A 188 5.92 -6.68 -21.63
CA TRP A 188 6.61 -5.45 -22.05
C TRP A 188 7.07 -4.65 -20.82
N LYS A 189 8.03 -3.75 -21.03
CA LYS A 189 8.50 -2.76 -20.05
C LYS A 189 8.78 -1.44 -20.75
N ILE A 190 8.42 -0.34 -20.11
CA ILE A 190 8.83 1.01 -20.46
C ILE A 190 9.58 1.63 -19.29
N SER A 191 10.59 2.43 -19.60
CA SER A 191 11.30 3.26 -18.64
C SER A 191 11.28 4.70 -19.12
N GLU A 192 11.06 5.63 -18.21
CA GLU A 192 10.90 7.04 -18.53
C GLU A 192 11.99 7.88 -17.85
N SER A 193 12.59 8.77 -18.63
CA SER A 193 13.72 9.62 -18.22
C SER A 193 13.44 11.11 -18.36
N GLU A 194 12.18 11.53 -18.21
CA GLU A 194 11.77 12.94 -18.30
C GLU A 194 12.34 13.80 -17.18
N TYR A 195 12.74 13.18 -16.07
CA TYR A 195 13.27 13.83 -14.87
C TYR A 195 14.74 13.43 -14.63
N ALA A 196 15.45 14.22 -13.83
CA ALA A 196 16.82 13.87 -13.42
C ALA A 196 16.83 12.57 -12.61
N SER A 197 15.82 12.38 -11.75
CA SER A 197 15.52 11.10 -11.12
C SER A 197 14.02 10.99 -10.87
N ALA A 198 13.48 9.79 -10.96
CA ALA A 198 12.07 9.54 -10.68
C ALA A 198 11.83 8.09 -10.22
N SER A 199 10.83 7.92 -9.37
CA SER A 199 10.35 6.63 -8.88
C SER A 199 8.83 6.59 -8.95
N ALA A 200 8.25 5.58 -9.57
CA ALA A 200 6.81 5.33 -9.50
C ALA A 200 6.52 4.58 -8.19
N GLU A 201 5.77 5.20 -7.30
CA GLU A 201 5.52 4.71 -5.95
C GLU A 201 4.18 3.97 -5.84
N LYS A 202 3.20 4.38 -6.67
CA LYS A 202 1.83 3.87 -6.65
C LYS A 202 1.32 3.64 -8.06
N ILE A 203 0.49 2.60 -8.19
CA ILE A 203 -0.18 2.24 -9.42
C ILE A 203 -1.65 1.93 -9.14
N ALA A 204 -2.53 2.33 -10.03
CA ALA A 204 -3.95 2.02 -9.98
C ALA A 204 -4.51 1.86 -11.41
N THR A 205 -5.74 1.40 -11.52
CA THR A 205 -6.48 1.33 -12.78
C THR A 205 -7.87 1.91 -12.61
N ASP A 206 -8.41 2.50 -13.68
CA ASP A 206 -9.83 2.88 -13.76
C ASP A 206 -10.68 1.79 -14.45
N GLY A 207 -10.11 0.62 -14.65
CA GLY A 207 -10.74 -0.50 -15.37
C GLY A 207 -10.46 -0.51 -16.88
N THR A 208 -9.73 0.49 -17.39
CA THR A 208 -9.38 0.61 -18.82
C THR A 208 -7.91 0.90 -19.00
N ASP A 209 -7.38 1.85 -18.26
CA ASP A 209 -6.02 2.35 -18.35
C ASP A 209 -5.29 2.22 -17.00
N ILE A 210 -3.97 2.37 -17.05
CA ILE A 210 -3.08 2.30 -15.91
C ILE A 210 -2.67 3.72 -15.52
N ILE A 211 -2.77 4.02 -14.24
CA ILE A 211 -2.36 5.29 -13.66
C ILE A 211 -1.17 5.05 -12.73
N LEU A 212 -0.11 5.82 -12.91
CA LEU A 212 1.03 5.86 -12.00
C LEU A 212 1.06 7.19 -11.26
N ALA A 213 1.52 7.16 -10.01
CA ALA A 213 1.96 8.35 -9.31
C ALA A 213 3.27 8.06 -8.58
N GLY A 214 4.10 9.09 -8.44
CA GLY A 214 5.40 8.93 -7.81
C GLY A 214 6.10 10.24 -7.56
N THR A 215 7.34 10.11 -7.16
CA THR A 215 8.25 11.23 -6.88
C THR A 215 9.19 11.46 -8.05
N CYS A 216 9.56 12.72 -8.27
CA CYS A 216 10.54 13.11 -9.27
C CYS A 216 11.38 14.28 -8.80
N ARG A 217 12.57 14.43 -9.38
CA ARG A 217 13.45 15.59 -9.18
C ARG A 217 13.74 16.25 -10.51
N GLY A 218 13.58 17.57 -10.55
CA GLY A 218 14.00 18.38 -11.67
C GLY A 218 15.52 18.57 -11.67
N THR A 219 16.07 18.94 -12.83
CA THR A 219 17.51 19.17 -12.99
C THR A 219 17.99 20.47 -12.34
N MET A 220 17.11 21.40 -11.98
CA MET A 220 17.47 22.75 -11.58
C MET A 220 17.30 23.09 -10.09
N THR A 221 16.31 22.51 -9.40
CA THR A 221 16.00 22.89 -8.01
C THR A 221 16.49 21.89 -6.97
N GLY A 222 16.67 20.62 -7.35
CA GLY A 222 17.04 19.55 -6.42
C GLY A 222 15.91 19.11 -5.49
N ASP A 223 14.77 19.81 -5.50
CA ASP A 223 13.61 19.51 -4.67
C ASP A 223 12.87 18.28 -5.19
N THR A 224 12.26 17.54 -4.27
CA THR A 224 11.42 16.39 -4.61
C THR A 224 10.01 16.86 -4.90
N ASN A 225 9.54 16.59 -6.10
CA ASN A 225 8.20 16.88 -6.57
C ASN A 225 7.43 15.59 -6.85
N LEU A 226 6.15 15.68 -7.18
CA LEU A 226 5.33 14.54 -7.56
C LEU A 226 4.97 14.60 -9.05
N PHE A 227 4.59 13.45 -9.57
CA PHE A 227 3.96 13.33 -10.88
C PHE A 227 2.82 12.29 -10.84
N ALA A 228 1.88 12.44 -11.74
CA ALA A 228 0.93 11.40 -12.11
C ALA A 228 0.96 11.22 -13.62
N SER A 229 0.92 9.98 -14.09
CA SER A 229 0.95 9.64 -15.51
C SER A 229 -0.09 8.57 -15.82
N ARG A 230 -0.71 8.65 -16.98
CA ARG A 230 -1.66 7.66 -17.49
C ARG A 230 -1.10 6.96 -18.70
N PHE A 231 -1.27 5.65 -18.73
CA PHE A 231 -0.84 4.76 -19.82
C PHE A 231 -2.00 3.86 -20.21
N ASN A 232 -2.08 3.51 -21.46
CA ASN A 232 -2.97 2.42 -21.87
C ASN A 232 -2.34 1.05 -21.56
N THR A 233 -3.11 -0.02 -21.72
CA THR A 233 -2.67 -1.39 -21.43
C THR A 233 -1.53 -1.89 -22.32
N SER A 234 -1.20 -1.21 -23.43
CA SER A 234 -0.03 -1.50 -24.27
C SER A 234 1.22 -0.71 -23.88
N GLY A 235 1.20 0.05 -22.77
CA GLY A 235 2.32 0.84 -22.30
C GLY A 235 2.48 2.19 -22.98
N LYS A 236 1.54 2.62 -23.85
CA LYS A 236 1.59 3.94 -24.45
C LYS A 236 1.15 5.00 -23.44
N LYS A 237 2.03 5.97 -23.18
CA LYS A 237 1.72 7.12 -22.35
C LYS A 237 0.66 8.01 -22.99
N LEU A 238 -0.40 8.32 -22.26
CA LEU A 238 -1.50 9.17 -22.71
C LEU A 238 -1.32 10.61 -22.20
N TRP A 239 -0.91 10.79 -20.96
CA TRP A 239 -0.56 12.09 -20.37
C TRP A 239 0.33 11.95 -19.14
N THR A 240 1.00 13.05 -18.79
CA THR A 240 1.69 13.27 -17.53
C THR A 240 1.23 14.59 -16.93
N CYS A 241 0.96 14.59 -15.63
CA CYS A 241 0.61 15.77 -14.84
C CYS A 241 1.67 15.96 -13.75
N PRO A 242 2.56 16.93 -13.88
CA PRO A 242 3.51 17.27 -12.82
C PRO A 242 2.78 17.99 -11.67
N ILE A 243 3.24 17.75 -10.44
CA ILE A 243 2.79 18.42 -9.22
C ILE A 243 4.04 19.00 -8.57
N ILE A 244 4.24 20.29 -8.75
CA ILE A 244 5.51 20.96 -8.49
C ILE A 244 5.32 22.04 -7.43
N GLY A 245 6.19 22.03 -6.44
CA GLY A 245 6.32 23.07 -5.42
C GLY A 245 7.72 23.67 -5.35
N THR A 246 7.93 24.54 -4.38
CA THR A 246 9.23 25.15 -4.06
C THR A 246 9.96 24.44 -2.91
N GLY A 247 9.37 23.39 -2.38
CA GLY A 247 9.91 22.56 -1.31
C GLY A 247 9.86 21.08 -1.70
N ASN A 248 9.74 20.20 -0.71
CA ASN A 248 9.68 18.77 -0.94
C ASN A 248 8.26 18.25 -0.76
N GLU A 249 7.83 17.45 -1.71
CA GLU A 249 6.58 16.72 -1.71
C GLU A 249 6.84 15.24 -1.51
N SER A 250 5.96 14.56 -0.78
CA SER A 250 5.97 13.11 -0.64
C SER A 250 4.60 12.52 -0.93
N LEU A 251 4.56 11.39 -1.60
CA LEU A 251 3.36 10.62 -1.89
C LEU A 251 3.17 9.55 -0.80
N SER A 252 1.99 9.48 -0.21
CA SER A 252 1.61 8.42 0.72
C SER A 252 0.78 7.35 0.03
N ASP A 253 -0.28 7.76 -0.70
CA ASP A 253 -1.16 6.82 -1.36
C ASP A 253 -1.88 7.44 -2.56
N MET A 254 -2.47 6.57 -3.38
CA MET A 254 -3.26 6.93 -4.57
C MET A 254 -4.51 6.06 -4.66
N ALA A 255 -5.61 6.66 -5.04
CA ALA A 255 -6.83 5.96 -5.43
C ALA A 255 -7.32 6.47 -6.79
N CYS A 256 -7.82 5.56 -7.60
CA CYS A 256 -8.46 5.86 -8.87
C CYS A 256 -9.92 5.42 -8.84
N MET A 257 -10.81 6.25 -9.37
CA MET A 257 -12.23 5.93 -9.53
C MET A 257 -12.48 5.47 -10.97
N ASN A 258 -13.52 4.65 -11.19
CA ASN A 258 -13.91 4.14 -12.52
C ASN A 258 -14.24 5.25 -13.54
N ASN A 259 -14.44 6.50 -13.10
CA ASN A 259 -14.63 7.66 -13.98
C ASN A 259 -13.32 8.39 -14.33
N GLY A 260 -12.17 7.80 -14.01
CA GLY A 260 -10.83 8.34 -14.29
C GLY A 260 -10.40 9.47 -13.36
N LYS A 261 -11.17 9.80 -12.29
CA LYS A 261 -10.71 10.73 -11.27
C LYS A 261 -9.69 10.07 -10.36
N ILE A 262 -8.64 10.82 -10.04
CA ILE A 262 -7.51 10.36 -9.23
C ILE A 262 -7.49 11.19 -7.95
N ALA A 263 -7.34 10.52 -6.82
CA ALA A 263 -7.05 11.14 -5.53
C ALA A 263 -5.63 10.74 -5.13
N LEU A 264 -4.83 11.72 -4.73
CA LEU A 264 -3.50 11.53 -4.17
C LEU A 264 -3.50 12.04 -2.73
N SER A 265 -2.83 11.33 -1.85
CA SER A 265 -2.54 11.76 -0.49
C SER A 265 -1.04 11.81 -0.26
N GLY A 266 -0.59 12.77 0.54
CA GLY A 266 0.83 12.95 0.79
C GLY A 266 1.10 14.14 1.69
N SER A 267 2.33 14.61 1.71
CA SER A 267 2.74 15.82 2.42
C SER A 267 3.54 16.76 1.52
N THR A 268 3.54 18.03 1.84
CA THR A 268 4.31 19.07 1.15
C THR A 268 4.92 20.04 2.14
N THR A 269 6.10 20.54 1.84
CA THR A 269 6.71 21.69 2.53
C THR A 269 6.57 22.99 1.72
N SER A 270 5.93 22.93 0.57
CA SER A 270 5.66 24.09 -0.28
C SER A 270 4.45 24.86 0.19
N LYS A 271 4.46 26.18 0.03
CA LYS A 271 3.28 27.04 0.29
C LYS A 271 2.26 27.01 -0.84
N GLU A 272 2.71 26.68 -2.03
CA GLU A 272 1.89 26.59 -3.24
C GLU A 272 2.35 25.41 -4.08
N LEU A 273 1.40 24.72 -4.69
CA LEU A 273 1.65 23.64 -5.63
C LEU A 273 1.09 24.02 -7.00
N THR A 274 1.88 23.78 -8.04
CA THR A 274 1.42 23.82 -9.42
C THR A 274 1.04 22.41 -9.83
N ILE A 275 -0.23 22.22 -10.16
CA ILE A 275 -0.76 20.92 -10.65
C ILE A 275 -1.07 21.06 -12.13
N GLY A 276 -0.27 20.40 -12.96
CA GLY A 276 -0.32 20.61 -14.40
C GLY A 276 -0.02 22.08 -14.74
N SER A 277 -1.04 22.79 -15.21
CA SER A 277 -0.98 24.23 -15.51
C SER A 277 -1.66 25.14 -14.47
N SER A 278 -2.18 24.57 -13.38
CA SER A 278 -2.94 25.28 -12.35
C SER A 278 -2.15 25.40 -11.06
N VAL A 279 -2.16 26.59 -10.43
CA VAL A 279 -1.55 26.82 -9.10
C VAL A 279 -2.61 26.62 -8.01
N GLN A 280 -2.25 25.90 -6.97
CA GLN A 280 -3.06 25.64 -5.79
C GLN A 280 -2.30 26.07 -4.53
N ALA A 281 -2.96 26.82 -3.64
CA ALA A 281 -2.40 27.14 -2.33
C ALA A 281 -2.51 25.94 -1.39
N THR A 282 -1.49 25.69 -0.59
CA THR A 282 -1.50 24.71 0.49
C THR A 282 -1.93 25.39 1.79
N THR A 283 -2.76 24.75 2.58
CA THR A 283 -3.26 25.25 3.88
C THR A 283 -2.58 24.55 5.05
#